data_1a64ff5f6dd7cfef47ea630672925149
#
_entry.id   1a64ff5f6dd7cfef47ea630672925149
#
_cell.length_a   1.000
_cell.length_b   1.000
_cell.length_c   1.000
_cell.angle_alpha   90.00
_cell.angle_beta   90.00
_cell.angle_gamma   90.00
#
_symmetry.space_group_name_H-M   'P 1'
#
loop_
_entity.id
_entity.type
_entity.pdbx_description
1 polymer ?
#
loop_
_entity_poly.entity_id
_entity_poly.type
_entity_poly.pdbx_seq_one_letter_code
_entity_poly.pdbx_strand_id
1 'polypeptide(L)'
;MSKYEDFDLAYVTIDSLSEGVGSSQISPLIALLGRSGLKIKLISYEKLSPSVQLSDYFKSIGVDWDSRPFGSHGLIGGLGRLNDLRRAIPRTRLIHARSDIPAVSAITSHQAPVLWDVRSLWADQKIVIQKNLLNGAAYRLYRGLESVAARNSLGMSTLTSSVVPILENRHKKLPLLRTVVPTAVDLERFKLNELMPTKVQTLFSGTFNDYYDLDLSRLFMQEFQKLVSVETHWARPAESHKSQINVGETKVFPASQIGMAELIANYSFGVSVCKLNAGPSLSAAMPTKIGEFLACGRPMVVNKGLGDMDQFINEFDAGVILDGSMKNLEESATKLVSLISDPETPIRCRALAEKYFSMEKGANKYLDLYSQMLNVNG
;
A
#
# COMPACT_ATOMS: atom_id res chain seq x y z
N MET A 1 -36.07 -2.91 15.86
CA MET A 1 -34.82 -3.17 16.59
C MET A 1 -34.31 -4.54 16.20
N SER A 2 -33.29 -4.57 15.33
CA SER A 2 -32.68 -5.81 14.81
C SER A 2 -31.95 -6.53 15.95
N LYS A 3 -32.32 -7.79 16.15
CA LYS A 3 -31.65 -8.71 17.08
C LYS A 3 -30.27 -9.07 16.50
N TYR A 4 -29.20 -8.81 17.29
CA TYR A 4 -27.89 -9.44 17.22
C TYR A 4 -27.00 -9.09 16.01
N GLU A 5 -26.49 -7.87 16.01
CA GLU A 5 -25.22 -7.57 15.37
C GLU A 5 -24.15 -7.58 16.49
N ASP A 6 -23.33 -8.62 16.51
CA ASP A 6 -22.29 -8.76 17.53
C ASP A 6 -21.13 -7.78 17.31
N PHE A 7 -20.99 -7.23 16.08
CA PHE A 7 -19.91 -6.36 15.65
C PHE A 7 -20.44 -5.15 14.86
N ASP A 8 -19.78 -3.99 15.03
CA ASP A 8 -20.03 -2.81 14.22
C ASP A 8 -19.42 -2.96 12.83
N LEU A 9 -18.24 -3.59 12.74
CA LEU A 9 -17.47 -3.75 11.51
C LEU A 9 -16.91 -5.18 11.41
N ALA A 10 -17.08 -5.82 10.26
CA ALA A 10 -16.23 -6.93 9.86
C ALA A 10 -15.15 -6.41 8.87
N TYR A 11 -13.89 -6.43 9.28
CA TYR A 11 -12.77 -6.15 8.38
C TYR A 11 -12.20 -7.46 7.83
N VAL A 12 -12.22 -7.61 6.51
CA VAL A 12 -11.87 -8.87 5.86
C VAL A 12 -10.76 -8.69 4.83
N THR A 13 -9.72 -9.51 4.92
CA THR A 13 -8.55 -9.48 4.04
C THR A 13 -8.00 -10.87 3.80
N ILE A 14 -7.29 -11.06 2.69
CA ILE A 14 -6.47 -12.25 2.43
C ILE A 14 -4.98 -12.03 2.72
N ASP A 15 -4.61 -10.83 3.17
CA ASP A 15 -3.24 -10.50 3.56
C ASP A 15 -2.93 -11.06 4.96
N SER A 16 -1.67 -11.44 5.19
CA SER A 16 -1.15 -11.77 6.52
C SER A 16 -0.86 -10.48 7.30
N LEU A 17 -1.35 -10.40 8.53
CA LEU A 17 -1.12 -9.24 9.42
C LEU A 17 0.25 -9.27 10.08
N SER A 18 0.88 -10.43 10.14
CA SER A 18 2.17 -10.63 10.80
C SER A 18 3.35 -10.16 9.96
N GLU A 19 3.17 -9.88 8.66
CA GLU A 19 4.25 -9.52 7.74
C GLU A 19 3.82 -8.54 6.64
N GLY A 20 4.80 -7.92 5.99
CA GLY A 20 4.62 -7.11 4.77
C GLY A 20 3.58 -6.01 4.88
N VAL A 21 2.67 -5.97 3.92
CA VAL A 21 1.61 -4.95 3.84
C VAL A 21 0.62 -5.06 5.01
N GLY A 22 0.33 -6.27 5.49
CA GLY A 22 -0.60 -6.44 6.61
C GLY A 22 -0.12 -5.78 7.88
N SER A 23 1.14 -5.98 8.21
CA SER A 23 1.72 -5.41 9.44
C SER A 23 2.00 -3.90 9.34
N SER A 24 2.23 -3.36 8.12
CA SER A 24 2.47 -1.92 7.94
C SER A 24 1.21 -1.10 7.66
N GLN A 25 0.18 -1.70 7.06
CA GLN A 25 -1.01 -0.99 6.61
C GLN A 25 -2.29 -1.40 7.35
N ILE A 26 -2.46 -2.72 7.62
CA ILE A 26 -3.72 -3.22 8.18
C ILE A 26 -3.69 -3.17 9.69
N SER A 27 -2.67 -3.74 10.33
CA SER A 27 -2.60 -3.78 11.80
C SER A 27 -2.68 -2.40 12.46
N PRO A 28 -1.96 -1.35 11.98
CA PRO A 28 -2.09 -0.01 12.55
C PRO A 28 -3.46 0.63 12.30
N LEU A 29 -4.04 0.43 11.11
CA LEU A 29 -5.39 0.92 10.79
C LEU A 29 -6.44 0.29 11.72
N ILE A 30 -6.42 -1.04 11.87
CA ILE A 30 -7.33 -1.78 12.75
C ILE A 30 -7.18 -1.32 14.20
N ALA A 31 -5.94 -1.05 14.64
CA ALA A 31 -5.70 -0.52 15.97
C ALA A 31 -6.34 0.85 16.17
N LEU A 32 -6.28 1.76 15.21
CA LEU A 32 -6.94 3.06 15.28
C LEU A 32 -8.47 2.93 15.27
N LEU A 33 -9.02 2.09 14.41
CA LEU A 33 -10.46 1.84 14.32
C LEU A 33 -10.99 1.20 15.63
N GLY A 34 -10.28 0.24 16.22
CA GLY A 34 -10.65 -0.36 17.50
C GLY A 34 -10.62 0.65 18.64
N ARG A 35 -9.58 1.50 18.72
CA ARG A 35 -9.48 2.59 19.71
C ARG A 35 -10.57 3.66 19.56
N SER A 36 -11.16 3.81 18.37
CA SER A 36 -12.32 4.71 18.18
C SER A 36 -13.63 4.15 18.76
N GLY A 37 -13.59 2.97 19.38
CA GLY A 37 -14.72 2.34 20.05
C GLY A 37 -15.52 1.37 19.19
N LEU A 38 -15.10 1.09 17.94
CA LEU A 38 -15.75 0.09 17.10
C LEU A 38 -15.46 -1.33 17.60
N LYS A 39 -16.51 -2.15 17.70
CA LYS A 39 -16.37 -3.59 17.89
C LYS A 39 -16.10 -4.24 16.53
N ILE A 40 -14.87 -4.75 16.34
CA ILE A 40 -14.40 -5.21 15.05
C ILE A 40 -14.22 -6.72 15.05
N LYS A 41 -14.84 -7.42 14.07
CA LYS A 41 -14.43 -8.77 13.66
C LYS A 41 -13.39 -8.63 12.57
N LEU A 42 -12.15 -9.01 12.85
CA LEU A 42 -11.05 -9.03 11.89
C LEU A 42 -10.82 -10.45 11.40
N ILE A 43 -10.85 -10.66 10.07
CA ILE A 43 -10.57 -11.96 9.44
C ILE A 43 -9.39 -11.79 8.49
N SER A 44 -8.33 -12.56 8.72
CA SER A 44 -7.12 -12.57 7.89
C SER A 44 -6.62 -13.98 7.62
N TYR A 45 -5.68 -14.10 6.67
CA TYR A 45 -5.05 -15.38 6.33
C TYR A 45 -3.55 -15.32 6.59
N GLU A 46 -3.11 -16.03 7.62
CA GLU A 46 -1.75 -15.99 8.12
C GLU A 46 -0.90 -17.12 7.54
N LYS A 47 0.33 -16.81 7.13
CA LYS A 47 1.32 -17.80 6.70
C LYS A 47 2.03 -18.43 7.88
N LEU A 48 2.19 -17.69 8.96
CA LEU A 48 2.74 -18.11 10.23
C LEU A 48 1.71 -17.90 11.34
N SER A 49 1.82 -18.65 12.41
CA SER A 49 0.96 -18.42 13.59
C SER A 49 1.14 -17.00 14.12
N PRO A 50 0.05 -16.28 14.39
CA PRO A 50 0.12 -14.94 14.97
C PRO A 50 0.87 -14.93 16.30
N SER A 51 1.54 -13.82 16.62
CA SER A 51 2.10 -13.63 17.93
C SER A 51 1.00 -13.45 18.99
N VAL A 52 1.20 -14.04 20.16
CA VAL A 52 0.28 -13.90 21.30
C VAL A 52 0.10 -12.42 21.65
N GLN A 53 1.20 -11.66 21.67
CA GLN A 53 1.18 -10.23 21.99
C GLN A 53 0.27 -9.43 21.05
N LEU A 54 0.30 -9.69 19.73
CA LEU A 54 -0.56 -9.00 18.77
C LEU A 54 -2.03 -9.38 18.97
N SER A 55 -2.31 -10.65 19.25
CA SER A 55 -3.67 -11.14 19.50
C SER A 55 -4.25 -10.54 20.78
N ASP A 56 -3.48 -10.50 21.85
CA ASP A 56 -3.89 -9.90 23.13
C ASP A 56 -4.09 -8.40 23.01
N TYR A 57 -3.22 -7.73 22.27
CA TYR A 57 -3.36 -6.31 21.98
C TYR A 57 -4.66 -6.01 21.23
N PHE A 58 -4.97 -6.73 20.15
CA PHE A 58 -6.23 -6.55 19.43
C PHE A 58 -7.45 -6.78 20.32
N LYS A 59 -7.43 -7.84 21.12
CA LYS A 59 -8.51 -8.12 22.07
C LYS A 59 -8.71 -6.99 23.07
N SER A 60 -7.63 -6.36 23.55
CA SER A 60 -7.70 -5.26 24.53
C SER A 60 -8.36 -3.99 23.99
N ILE A 61 -8.41 -3.83 22.65
CA ILE A 61 -9.02 -2.67 21.97
C ILE A 61 -10.33 -3.00 21.24
N GLY A 62 -11.00 -4.11 21.61
CA GLY A 62 -12.29 -4.47 21.04
C GLY A 62 -12.26 -5.14 19.66
N VAL A 63 -11.11 -5.66 19.25
CA VAL A 63 -10.94 -6.38 18.00
C VAL A 63 -10.89 -7.89 18.26
N ASP A 64 -11.88 -8.61 17.74
CA ASP A 64 -11.91 -10.07 17.71
C ASP A 64 -11.25 -10.57 16.42
N TRP A 65 -10.04 -11.10 16.53
CA TRP A 65 -9.23 -11.54 15.40
C TRP A 65 -9.37 -13.04 15.12
N ASP A 66 -9.95 -13.38 13.97
CA ASP A 66 -9.99 -14.73 13.40
C ASP A 66 -8.84 -14.88 12.38
N SER A 67 -7.72 -15.39 12.85
CA SER A 67 -6.54 -15.69 12.03
C SER A 67 -6.68 -17.08 11.41
N ARG A 68 -6.75 -17.14 10.07
CA ARG A 68 -6.93 -18.38 9.32
C ARG A 68 -5.65 -18.78 8.60
N PRO A 69 -5.39 -20.06 8.37
CA PRO A 69 -4.21 -20.50 7.64
C PRO A 69 -4.30 -20.04 6.17
N PHE A 70 -3.21 -19.48 5.64
CA PHE A 70 -3.15 -19.00 4.25
C PHE A 70 -3.39 -20.12 3.23
N GLY A 71 -2.92 -21.34 3.51
CA GLY A 71 -3.08 -22.51 2.64
C GLY A 71 -2.28 -22.39 1.35
N SER A 72 -2.84 -22.84 0.23
CA SER A 72 -2.18 -22.88 -1.07
C SER A 72 -2.16 -21.55 -1.80
N HIS A 73 -1.15 -21.33 -2.63
CA HIS A 73 -1.04 -20.20 -3.55
C HIS A 73 -1.83 -20.43 -4.86
N GLY A 74 -1.94 -19.39 -5.67
CA GLY A 74 -2.55 -19.44 -7.01
C GLY A 74 -4.09 -19.39 -7.00
N LEU A 75 -4.68 -19.74 -8.14
CA LEU A 75 -6.13 -19.63 -8.38
C LEU A 75 -6.96 -20.52 -7.45
N ILE A 76 -6.54 -21.79 -7.28
CA ILE A 76 -7.25 -22.76 -6.42
C ILE A 76 -7.27 -22.27 -4.97
N GLY A 77 -6.12 -21.83 -4.46
CA GLY A 77 -6.03 -21.22 -3.12
C GLY A 77 -6.88 -19.96 -2.99
N GLY A 78 -6.91 -19.13 -4.01
CA GLY A 78 -7.76 -17.93 -4.05
C GLY A 78 -9.24 -18.24 -3.98
N LEU A 79 -9.73 -19.22 -4.76
CA LEU A 79 -11.11 -19.68 -4.74
C LEU A 79 -11.47 -20.37 -3.41
N GLY A 80 -10.53 -21.13 -2.85
CA GLY A 80 -10.68 -21.73 -1.52
C GLY A 80 -10.90 -20.67 -0.45
N ARG A 81 -10.06 -19.63 -0.40
CA ARG A 81 -10.20 -18.50 0.54
C ARG A 81 -11.49 -17.71 0.30
N LEU A 82 -11.91 -17.50 -0.95
CA LEU A 82 -13.17 -16.85 -1.26
C LEU A 82 -14.35 -17.58 -0.59
N ASN A 83 -14.44 -18.90 -0.76
CA ASN A 83 -15.53 -19.69 -0.21
C ASN A 83 -15.46 -19.84 1.31
N ASP A 84 -14.26 -19.97 1.86
CA ASP A 84 -14.04 -20.01 3.31
C ASP A 84 -14.42 -18.67 3.96
N LEU A 85 -13.93 -17.55 3.43
CA LEU A 85 -14.23 -16.21 3.91
C LEU A 85 -15.73 -15.89 3.85
N ARG A 86 -16.41 -16.28 2.76
CA ARG A 86 -17.87 -16.12 2.62
C ARG A 86 -18.66 -16.75 3.77
N ARG A 87 -18.18 -17.89 4.29
CA ARG A 87 -18.82 -18.61 5.40
C ARG A 87 -18.43 -18.07 6.76
N ALA A 88 -17.25 -17.45 6.85
CA ALA A 88 -16.67 -16.95 8.09
C ALA A 88 -17.20 -15.57 8.50
N ILE A 89 -17.67 -14.78 7.54
CA ILE A 89 -18.17 -13.42 7.81
C ILE A 89 -19.44 -13.49 8.68
N PRO A 90 -19.43 -12.92 9.89
CA PRO A 90 -20.58 -12.90 10.77
C PRO A 90 -21.59 -11.84 10.32
N ARG A 91 -22.76 -11.84 10.93
CA ARG A 91 -23.68 -10.69 10.88
C ARG A 91 -23.04 -9.49 11.53
N THR A 92 -23.03 -8.36 10.84
CA THR A 92 -22.40 -7.12 11.26
C THR A 92 -23.11 -5.93 10.63
N ARG A 93 -22.85 -4.71 11.11
CA ARG A 93 -23.47 -3.51 10.53
C ARG A 93 -22.85 -3.14 9.19
N LEU A 94 -21.55 -3.40 9.02
CA LEU A 94 -20.80 -3.06 7.82
C LEU A 94 -19.65 -4.06 7.59
N ILE A 95 -19.30 -4.32 6.33
CA ILE A 95 -18.12 -5.11 5.96
C ILE A 95 -17.14 -4.22 5.19
N HIS A 96 -15.91 -4.07 5.70
CA HIS A 96 -14.79 -3.50 4.97
C HIS A 96 -14.00 -4.64 4.33
N ALA A 97 -14.06 -4.75 3.02
CA ALA A 97 -13.44 -5.82 2.26
C ALA A 97 -12.22 -5.30 1.48
N ARG A 98 -11.03 -5.72 1.92
CA ARG A 98 -9.76 -5.29 1.31
C ARG A 98 -9.44 -6.14 0.09
N SER A 99 -9.49 -5.54 -1.10
CA SER A 99 -9.29 -6.14 -2.43
C SER A 99 -10.48 -6.97 -2.94
N ASP A 100 -10.36 -7.48 -4.17
CA ASP A 100 -11.48 -8.05 -4.94
C ASP A 100 -12.02 -9.37 -4.36
N ILE A 101 -11.14 -10.29 -3.95
CA ILE A 101 -11.57 -11.60 -3.39
C ILE A 101 -12.36 -11.41 -2.09
N PRO A 102 -11.88 -10.64 -1.08
CA PRO A 102 -12.67 -10.31 0.09
C PRO A 102 -13.98 -9.59 -0.23
N ALA A 103 -13.98 -8.68 -1.21
CA ALA A 103 -15.19 -7.97 -1.61
C ALA A 103 -16.26 -8.92 -2.18
N VAL A 104 -15.88 -9.83 -3.07
CA VAL A 104 -16.81 -10.82 -3.63
C VAL A 104 -17.27 -11.80 -2.55
N SER A 105 -16.40 -12.21 -1.63
CA SER A 105 -16.77 -13.06 -0.49
C SER A 105 -17.82 -12.37 0.39
N ALA A 106 -17.59 -11.09 0.69
CA ALA A 106 -18.50 -10.28 1.51
C ALA A 106 -19.85 -10.07 0.84
N ILE A 107 -19.87 -9.70 -0.45
CA ILE A 107 -21.10 -9.53 -1.24
C ILE A 107 -21.91 -10.82 -1.26
N THR A 108 -21.27 -11.95 -1.51
CA THR A 108 -21.94 -13.26 -1.61
C THR A 108 -22.29 -13.88 -0.25
N SER A 109 -21.79 -13.33 0.85
CA SER A 109 -22.21 -13.72 2.21
C SER A 109 -23.58 -13.15 2.57
N HIS A 110 -23.97 -12.02 1.96
CA HIS A 110 -25.23 -11.29 2.23
C HIS A 110 -25.42 -10.89 3.70
N GLN A 111 -24.34 -10.69 4.47
CA GLN A 111 -24.42 -10.42 5.89
C GLN A 111 -24.62 -8.93 6.21
N ALA A 112 -24.02 -8.03 5.41
CA ALA A 112 -24.10 -6.58 5.60
C ALA A 112 -23.69 -5.83 4.32
N PRO A 113 -23.92 -4.49 4.25
CA PRO A 113 -23.37 -3.63 3.21
C PRO A 113 -21.84 -3.73 3.13
N VAL A 114 -21.31 -3.68 1.91
CA VAL A 114 -19.87 -3.87 1.65
C VAL A 114 -19.22 -2.58 1.19
N LEU A 115 -18.13 -2.22 1.87
CA LEU A 115 -17.11 -1.30 1.36
C LEU A 115 -16.06 -2.14 0.58
N TRP A 116 -15.90 -1.86 -0.70
CA TRP A 116 -14.83 -2.40 -1.52
C TRP A 116 -13.59 -1.50 -1.44
N ASP A 117 -12.53 -1.94 -0.76
CA ASP A 117 -11.27 -1.22 -0.65
C ASP A 117 -10.31 -1.65 -1.77
N VAL A 118 -10.20 -0.84 -2.82
CA VAL A 118 -9.39 -1.08 -4.01
C VAL A 118 -7.93 -0.77 -3.71
N ARG A 119 -7.12 -1.78 -3.45
CA ARG A 119 -5.69 -1.60 -3.10
C ARG A 119 -4.75 -1.75 -4.29
N SER A 120 -5.22 -2.28 -5.39
CA SER A 120 -4.52 -2.38 -6.67
C SER A 120 -5.50 -2.82 -7.76
N LEU A 121 -5.16 -2.61 -9.02
CA LEU A 121 -5.81 -3.31 -10.13
C LEU A 121 -5.13 -4.67 -10.30
N TRP A 122 -5.59 -5.64 -9.51
CA TRP A 122 -4.93 -6.93 -9.33
C TRP A 122 -4.73 -7.70 -10.64
N ALA A 123 -5.74 -7.72 -11.51
CA ALA A 123 -5.66 -8.37 -12.81
C ALA A 123 -4.53 -7.77 -13.67
N ASP A 124 -4.47 -6.43 -13.75
CA ASP A 124 -3.47 -5.70 -14.54
C ASP A 124 -2.07 -5.87 -13.94
N GLN A 125 -1.95 -5.81 -12.63
CA GLN A 125 -0.66 -6.01 -11.94
C GLN A 125 -0.10 -7.41 -12.17
N LYS A 126 -0.94 -8.45 -12.19
CA LYS A 126 -0.53 -9.82 -12.44
C LYS A 126 0.05 -10.04 -13.84
N ILE A 127 -0.45 -9.37 -14.86
CA ILE A 127 0.11 -9.44 -16.22
C ILE A 127 1.53 -8.89 -16.26
N VAL A 128 1.80 -7.80 -15.54
CA VAL A 128 3.13 -7.18 -15.47
C VAL A 128 4.14 -8.12 -14.81
N ILE A 129 3.71 -8.81 -13.73
CA ILE A 129 4.57 -9.68 -12.92
C ILE A 129 4.75 -11.08 -13.54
N GLN A 130 3.72 -11.63 -14.18
CA GLN A 130 3.72 -13.02 -14.68
C GLN A 130 3.47 -13.08 -16.18
N LYS A 131 4.51 -13.28 -16.97
CA LYS A 131 4.42 -13.43 -18.43
C LYS A 131 4.14 -14.90 -18.85
N ASN A 132 2.95 -15.46 -18.52
CA ASN A 132 2.57 -16.83 -18.84
C ASN A 132 1.32 -16.92 -19.71
N LEU A 133 1.23 -17.96 -20.58
CA LEU A 133 0.09 -18.24 -21.47
C LEU A 133 -1.27 -18.44 -20.74
N LEU A 134 -1.26 -18.88 -19.48
CA LEU A 134 -2.45 -19.02 -18.63
C LEU A 134 -3.04 -17.68 -18.17
N ASN A 135 -2.33 -16.57 -18.45
CA ASN A 135 -2.72 -15.24 -17.99
C ASN A 135 -4.07 -14.75 -18.55
N GLY A 136 -4.49 -15.20 -19.73
CA GLY A 136 -5.74 -14.76 -20.35
C GLY A 136 -6.98 -15.18 -19.56
N ALA A 137 -7.07 -16.44 -19.14
CA ALA A 137 -8.20 -16.95 -18.36
C ALA A 137 -8.18 -16.40 -16.93
N ALA A 138 -7.01 -16.39 -16.29
CA ALA A 138 -6.83 -15.82 -14.96
C ALA A 138 -7.15 -14.32 -14.94
N TYR A 139 -6.69 -13.57 -15.95
CA TYR A 139 -7.01 -12.16 -16.12
C TYR A 139 -8.54 -11.93 -16.19
N ARG A 140 -9.24 -12.68 -17.05
CA ARG A 140 -10.70 -12.58 -17.16
C ARG A 140 -11.40 -12.88 -15.85
N LEU A 141 -10.93 -13.88 -15.12
CA LEU A 141 -11.50 -14.22 -13.81
C LEU A 141 -11.32 -13.06 -12.81
N TYR A 142 -10.09 -12.53 -12.66
CA TYR A 142 -9.85 -11.40 -11.75
C TYR A 142 -10.62 -10.15 -12.17
N ARG A 143 -10.71 -9.85 -13.47
CA ARG A 143 -11.57 -8.78 -14.01
C ARG A 143 -13.05 -9.03 -13.71
N GLY A 144 -13.47 -10.28 -13.70
CA GLY A 144 -14.82 -10.69 -13.29
C GLY A 144 -15.09 -10.38 -11.81
N LEU A 145 -14.13 -10.71 -10.93
CA LEU A 145 -14.23 -10.38 -9.49
C LEU A 145 -14.27 -8.86 -9.26
N GLU A 146 -13.39 -8.09 -9.91
CA GLU A 146 -13.40 -6.61 -9.89
C GLU A 146 -14.78 -6.07 -10.33
N SER A 147 -15.36 -6.64 -11.39
CA SER A 147 -16.66 -6.22 -11.91
C SER A 147 -17.83 -6.53 -10.95
N VAL A 148 -17.78 -7.67 -10.24
CA VAL A 148 -18.76 -8.01 -9.20
C VAL A 148 -18.66 -7.06 -8.03
N ALA A 149 -17.44 -6.78 -7.56
CA ALA A 149 -17.18 -5.84 -6.47
C ALA A 149 -17.67 -4.42 -6.84
N ALA A 150 -17.30 -3.92 -8.03
CA ALA A 150 -17.70 -2.61 -8.51
C ALA A 150 -19.22 -2.37 -8.57
N ARG A 151 -19.97 -3.40 -8.98
CA ARG A 151 -21.44 -3.28 -9.20
C ARG A 151 -22.27 -3.46 -7.94
N ASN A 152 -21.78 -4.20 -6.97
CA ASN A 152 -22.57 -4.69 -5.84
C ASN A 152 -22.10 -4.16 -4.47
N SER A 153 -20.99 -3.43 -4.40
CA SER A 153 -20.58 -2.75 -3.18
C SER A 153 -21.40 -1.47 -2.98
N LEU A 154 -21.66 -1.11 -1.74
CA LEU A 154 -22.33 0.14 -1.38
C LEU A 154 -21.35 1.32 -1.39
N GLY A 155 -20.11 1.08 -0.90
CA GLY A 155 -19.03 2.05 -0.88
C GLY A 155 -17.77 1.55 -1.56
N MET A 156 -16.89 2.47 -1.94
CA MET A 156 -15.60 2.19 -2.55
C MET A 156 -14.53 3.12 -1.97
N SER A 157 -13.37 2.57 -1.63
CA SER A 157 -12.15 3.34 -1.40
C SER A 157 -11.07 2.95 -2.39
N THR A 158 -10.23 3.91 -2.77
CA THR A 158 -9.08 3.69 -3.67
C THR A 158 -7.80 4.23 -3.05
N LEU A 159 -6.64 3.72 -3.47
CA LEU A 159 -5.35 4.26 -3.05
C LEU A 159 -5.05 5.62 -3.66
N THR A 160 -5.56 5.85 -4.86
CA THR A 160 -5.22 7.03 -5.68
C THR A 160 -6.47 7.60 -6.33
N SER A 161 -6.46 8.89 -6.61
CA SER A 161 -7.48 9.53 -7.43
C SER A 161 -7.34 9.14 -8.91
N SER A 162 -6.12 8.92 -9.37
CA SER A 162 -5.77 8.55 -10.74
C SER A 162 -6.39 7.23 -11.22
N VAL A 163 -6.73 6.31 -10.32
CA VAL A 163 -7.39 5.05 -10.69
C VAL A 163 -8.89 5.19 -10.93
N VAL A 164 -9.52 6.23 -10.37
CA VAL A 164 -10.99 6.39 -10.42
C VAL A 164 -11.51 6.50 -11.86
N PRO A 165 -10.96 7.33 -12.75
CA PRO A 165 -11.40 7.40 -14.14
C PRO A 165 -11.24 6.08 -14.90
N ILE A 166 -10.20 5.29 -14.54
CA ILE A 166 -9.97 3.97 -15.13
C ILE A 166 -11.10 3.01 -14.75
N LEU A 167 -11.50 3.01 -13.47
CA LEU A 167 -12.61 2.19 -12.99
C LEU A 167 -13.94 2.65 -13.58
N GLU A 168 -14.17 3.95 -13.72
CA GLU A 168 -15.37 4.50 -14.37
C GLU A 168 -15.48 4.09 -15.85
N ASN A 169 -14.39 4.12 -16.58
CA ASN A 169 -14.35 3.60 -17.95
C ASN A 169 -14.61 2.09 -18.06
N ARG A 170 -14.19 1.32 -17.04
CA ARG A 170 -14.31 -0.14 -17.02
C ARG A 170 -15.69 -0.64 -16.63
N HIS A 171 -16.36 0.10 -15.76
CA HIS A 171 -17.58 -0.32 -15.11
C HIS A 171 -18.70 0.70 -15.33
N LYS A 172 -19.82 0.25 -15.92
CA LYS A 172 -21.01 1.11 -16.12
C LYS A 172 -21.62 1.63 -14.81
N LYS A 173 -21.31 0.97 -13.69
CA LYS A 173 -21.82 1.32 -12.37
C LYS A 173 -20.70 1.12 -11.35
N LEU A 174 -20.41 2.17 -10.62
CA LEU A 174 -19.54 2.18 -9.42
C LEU A 174 -20.35 2.63 -8.21
N PRO A 175 -19.92 2.28 -6.98
CA PRO A 175 -20.51 2.82 -5.76
C PRO A 175 -20.51 4.35 -5.79
N LEU A 176 -21.60 4.97 -5.32
CA LEU A 176 -21.70 6.44 -5.22
C LEU A 176 -20.90 6.99 -4.04
N LEU A 177 -20.88 6.25 -2.93
CA LEU A 177 -20.11 6.60 -1.73
C LEU A 177 -18.65 6.20 -1.96
N ARG A 178 -17.76 7.19 -2.09
CA ARG A 178 -16.36 6.96 -2.45
C ARG A 178 -15.41 7.85 -1.65
N THR A 179 -14.23 7.32 -1.39
CA THR A 179 -13.12 8.08 -0.81
C THR A 179 -11.78 7.62 -1.36
N VAL A 180 -10.77 8.50 -1.30
CA VAL A 180 -9.38 8.16 -1.62
C VAL A 180 -8.58 8.11 -0.32
N VAL A 181 -8.05 6.93 -0.03
CA VAL A 181 -7.21 6.67 1.15
C VAL A 181 -5.89 6.08 0.67
N PRO A 182 -4.84 6.89 0.47
CA PRO A 182 -3.51 6.42 0.09
C PRO A 182 -2.95 5.38 1.07
N THR A 183 -1.86 4.72 0.70
CA THR A 183 -1.06 3.98 1.69
C THR A 183 -0.67 4.92 2.80
N ALA A 184 -0.81 4.48 4.04
CA ALA A 184 -0.68 5.36 5.18
C ALA A 184 0.53 4.99 6.04
N VAL A 185 1.02 5.94 6.80
CA VAL A 185 2.21 5.82 7.66
C VAL A 185 1.87 6.29 9.07
N ASP A 186 2.32 5.55 10.04
CA ASP A 186 2.31 5.94 11.44
C ASP A 186 3.38 7.05 11.64
N LEU A 187 2.93 8.29 11.72
CA LEU A 187 3.79 9.47 11.82
C LEU A 187 4.48 9.61 13.19
N GLU A 188 3.95 8.96 14.23
CA GLU A 188 4.60 8.88 15.54
C GLU A 188 5.78 7.91 15.54
N ARG A 189 5.69 6.88 14.72
CA ARG A 189 6.76 5.90 14.51
C ARG A 189 7.81 6.41 13.53
N PHE A 190 7.39 6.95 12.37
CA PHE A 190 8.28 7.53 11.36
C PHE A 190 8.42 9.03 11.62
N LYS A 191 9.33 9.36 12.53
CA LYS A 191 9.55 10.75 12.96
C LYS A 191 10.40 11.53 11.97
N LEU A 192 10.10 12.81 11.87
CA LEU A 192 10.93 13.74 11.11
C LEU A 192 12.36 13.77 11.68
N ASN A 193 13.34 13.66 10.79
CA ASN A 193 14.71 14.05 11.07
C ASN A 193 15.04 15.25 10.17
N GLU A 194 15.14 16.44 10.75
CA GLU A 194 15.38 17.68 10.01
C GLU A 194 16.79 17.74 9.43
N LEU A 195 17.73 16.97 10.00
CA LEU A 195 19.11 16.97 9.55
C LEU A 195 19.31 15.99 8.41
N MET A 196 19.82 16.47 7.28
CA MET A 196 20.31 15.61 6.22
C MET A 196 21.63 14.96 6.64
N PRO A 197 21.85 13.67 6.30
CA PRO A 197 23.13 13.03 6.55
C PRO A 197 24.27 13.74 5.82
N THR A 198 25.41 13.90 6.48
CA THR A 198 26.62 14.51 5.88
C THR A 198 27.21 13.66 4.75
N LYS A 199 27.03 12.35 4.82
CA LYS A 199 27.40 11.40 3.78
C LYS A 199 26.18 11.04 2.94
N VAL A 200 26.28 11.22 1.64
CA VAL A 200 25.15 10.90 0.75
C VAL A 200 24.99 9.39 0.66
N GLN A 201 23.83 8.92 1.10
CA GLN A 201 23.47 7.50 1.13
C GLN A 201 22.05 7.32 0.64
N THR A 202 21.80 6.25 -0.12
CA THR A 202 20.44 5.86 -0.51
C THR A 202 20.09 4.45 -0.03
N LEU A 203 18.83 4.25 0.30
CA LEU A 203 18.29 2.97 0.74
C LEU A 203 17.21 2.47 -0.22
N PHE A 204 17.46 1.33 -0.81
CA PHE A 204 16.45 0.54 -1.49
C PHE A 204 15.77 -0.36 -0.46
N SER A 205 14.49 -0.14 -0.16
CA SER A 205 13.77 -0.89 0.89
C SER A 205 12.64 -1.75 0.33
N GLY A 206 12.44 -2.93 0.92
CA GLY A 206 11.35 -3.85 0.64
C GLY A 206 11.66 -4.96 -0.38
N THR A 207 10.64 -5.71 -0.74
CA THR A 207 10.73 -6.79 -1.74
C THR A 207 10.59 -6.19 -3.13
N PHE A 208 11.61 -6.38 -3.97
CA PHE A 208 11.58 -5.96 -5.37
C PHE A 208 11.22 -7.17 -6.24
N ASN A 209 10.06 -7.13 -6.81
CA ASN A 209 9.58 -8.09 -7.80
C ASN A 209 9.62 -7.45 -9.20
N ASP A 210 9.17 -8.17 -10.23
CA ASP A 210 9.17 -7.71 -11.63
C ASP A 210 8.27 -6.48 -11.89
N TYR A 211 7.57 -5.97 -10.90
CA TYR A 211 6.81 -4.72 -10.98
C TYR A 211 7.71 -3.48 -10.87
N TYR A 212 8.85 -3.61 -10.18
CA TYR A 212 9.82 -2.54 -10.05
C TYR A 212 10.76 -2.47 -11.26
N ASP A 213 11.12 -1.25 -11.66
CA ASP A 213 12.05 -0.99 -12.75
C ASP A 213 13.46 -0.76 -12.18
N LEU A 214 14.18 -1.87 -12.02
CA LEU A 214 15.53 -1.84 -11.48
C LEU A 214 16.53 -1.30 -12.50
N ASP A 215 16.28 -1.47 -13.80
CA ASP A 215 17.14 -0.94 -14.86
C ASP A 215 17.04 0.59 -14.92
N LEU A 216 15.84 1.15 -14.87
CA LEU A 216 15.65 2.61 -14.80
C LEU A 216 16.26 3.18 -13.52
N SER A 217 16.07 2.49 -12.39
CA SER A 217 16.70 2.88 -11.12
C SER A 217 18.23 2.90 -11.23
N ARG A 218 18.82 1.89 -11.87
CA ARG A 218 20.26 1.81 -12.10
C ARG A 218 20.77 2.93 -13.01
N LEU A 219 20.10 3.20 -14.11
CA LEU A 219 20.46 4.29 -15.03
C LEU A 219 20.44 5.63 -14.29
N PHE A 220 19.39 5.90 -13.51
CA PHE A 220 19.32 7.10 -12.71
C PHE A 220 20.48 7.19 -11.69
N MET A 221 20.78 6.11 -10.99
CA MET A 221 21.90 6.10 -10.03
C MET A 221 23.25 6.33 -10.70
N GLN A 222 23.44 5.84 -11.92
CA GLN A 222 24.66 6.13 -12.71
C GLN A 222 24.78 7.62 -13.03
N GLU A 223 23.70 8.29 -13.45
CA GLU A 223 23.71 9.74 -13.69
C GLU A 223 23.96 10.52 -12.38
N PHE A 224 23.33 10.12 -11.29
CA PHE A 224 23.52 10.76 -9.99
C PHE A 224 24.97 10.62 -9.47
N GLN A 225 25.58 9.45 -9.66
CA GLN A 225 26.98 9.19 -9.27
C GLN A 225 28.02 10.02 -10.02
N LYS A 226 27.70 10.58 -11.20
CA LYS A 226 28.57 11.53 -11.89
C LYS A 226 28.68 12.86 -11.15
N LEU A 227 27.67 13.21 -10.35
CA LEU A 227 27.57 14.50 -9.66
C LEU A 227 28.04 14.43 -8.20
N VAL A 228 27.79 13.32 -7.52
CA VAL A 228 28.12 13.16 -6.10
C VAL A 228 28.41 11.70 -5.77
N SER A 229 29.40 11.48 -4.88
CA SER A 229 29.68 10.15 -4.34
C SER A 229 28.51 9.69 -3.45
N VAL A 230 27.92 8.54 -3.75
CA VAL A 230 26.78 7.99 -3.00
C VAL A 230 27.02 6.53 -2.64
N GLU A 231 26.72 6.16 -1.41
CA GLU A 231 26.64 4.76 -0.99
C GLU A 231 25.22 4.25 -1.17
N THR A 232 25.11 3.06 -1.77
CA THR A 232 23.84 2.40 -2.00
C THR A 232 23.70 1.21 -1.07
N HIS A 233 22.62 1.20 -0.31
CA HIS A 233 22.29 0.13 0.63
C HIS A 233 20.94 -0.48 0.30
N TRP A 234 20.73 -1.68 0.82
CA TRP A 234 19.55 -2.44 0.58
C TRP A 234 18.96 -3.00 1.88
N ALA A 235 17.68 -2.72 2.14
CA ALA A 235 16.94 -3.34 3.23
C ALA A 235 15.83 -4.24 2.67
N ARG A 236 15.96 -5.55 2.85
CA ARG A 236 15.01 -6.54 2.32
C ARG A 236 14.69 -7.62 3.35
N PRO A 237 13.51 -8.27 3.25
CA PRO A 237 13.20 -9.43 4.08
C PRO A 237 14.26 -10.52 3.90
N ALA A 238 14.59 -11.24 4.98
CA ALA A 238 15.65 -12.26 4.99
C ALA A 238 15.45 -13.37 3.93
N GLU A 239 14.21 -13.64 3.55
CA GLU A 239 13.86 -14.68 2.59
C GLU A 239 13.94 -14.22 1.10
N SER A 240 14.18 -12.96 0.82
CA SER A 240 14.17 -12.41 -0.55
C SER A 240 15.56 -12.46 -1.20
N HIS A 241 16.07 -13.65 -1.52
CA HIS A 241 17.43 -13.83 -2.04
C HIS A 241 17.65 -13.59 -3.54
N LYS A 242 16.64 -13.20 -4.33
CA LYS A 242 16.69 -13.38 -5.79
C LYS A 242 16.86 -12.15 -6.67
N SER A 243 16.89 -10.94 -6.17
CA SER A 243 17.12 -9.76 -7.04
C SER A 243 18.36 -9.00 -6.58
N GLN A 244 19.41 -9.01 -7.38
CA GLN A 244 20.54 -8.12 -7.22
C GLN A 244 20.34 -6.93 -8.16
N ILE A 245 20.41 -5.72 -7.62
CA ILE A 245 20.63 -4.52 -8.41
C ILE A 245 22.14 -4.30 -8.39
N ASN A 246 22.80 -4.46 -9.52
CA ASN A 246 24.23 -4.15 -9.66
C ASN A 246 24.42 -2.62 -9.82
N VAL A 247 24.18 -1.86 -8.76
CA VAL A 247 24.43 -0.41 -8.67
C VAL A 247 25.56 -0.08 -7.70
N GLY A 248 26.52 -0.97 -7.49
CA GLY A 248 27.61 -0.77 -6.52
C GLY A 248 27.14 -0.93 -5.07
N GLU A 249 26.33 -1.93 -4.78
CA GLU A 249 25.77 -2.20 -3.45
C GLU A 249 26.86 -2.54 -2.44
N THR A 250 26.94 -1.79 -1.34
CA THR A 250 27.94 -2.00 -0.30
C THR A 250 27.39 -2.71 0.92
N LYS A 251 26.07 -2.66 1.21
CA LYS A 251 25.46 -3.30 2.38
C LYS A 251 24.04 -3.78 2.13
N VAL A 252 23.71 -4.95 2.68
CA VAL A 252 22.36 -5.52 2.72
C VAL A 252 21.98 -5.72 4.19
N PHE A 253 20.84 -5.17 4.58
CA PHE A 253 20.29 -5.31 5.93
C PHE A 253 19.07 -6.22 5.91
N PRO A 254 18.90 -7.11 6.90
CA PRO A 254 17.62 -7.74 7.11
C PRO A 254 16.59 -6.66 7.52
N ALA A 255 15.55 -6.49 6.74
CA ALA A 255 14.48 -5.55 7.06
C ALA A 255 13.59 -6.16 8.15
N SER A 256 13.65 -5.62 9.35
CA SER A 256 12.59 -5.77 10.34
C SER A 256 11.76 -4.48 10.35
N GLN A 257 10.45 -4.59 10.51
CA GLN A 257 9.59 -3.39 10.56
C GLN A 257 9.96 -2.45 11.72
N ILE A 258 10.44 -3.00 12.83
CA ILE A 258 10.71 -2.22 14.05
C ILE A 258 11.86 -1.23 13.86
N GLY A 259 12.90 -1.60 13.12
CA GLY A 259 14.07 -0.73 12.90
C GLY A 259 14.01 0.15 11.65
N MET A 260 12.97 0.03 10.80
CA MET A 260 12.93 0.73 9.53
C MET A 260 12.85 2.26 9.67
N ALA A 261 12.14 2.76 10.68
CA ALA A 261 12.01 4.20 10.88
C ALA A 261 13.37 4.85 11.21
N GLU A 262 14.11 4.25 12.15
CA GLU A 262 15.46 4.71 12.51
C GLU A 262 16.45 4.54 11.35
N LEU A 263 16.32 3.44 10.61
CA LEU A 263 17.16 3.17 9.47
C LEU A 263 16.95 4.24 8.38
N ILE A 264 15.72 4.49 7.96
CA ILE A 264 15.36 5.46 6.91
C ILE A 264 15.85 6.87 7.28
N ALA A 265 15.70 7.28 8.54
CA ALA A 265 16.11 8.60 9.02
C ALA A 265 17.61 8.91 8.80
N ASN A 266 18.44 7.88 8.65
CA ASN A 266 19.89 8.00 8.43
C ASN A 266 20.29 8.05 6.95
N TYR A 267 19.34 8.02 6.02
CA TYR A 267 19.59 8.07 4.58
C TYR A 267 19.23 9.42 3.98
N SER A 268 19.84 9.78 2.86
CA SER A 268 19.63 11.06 2.20
C SER A 268 18.37 11.08 1.34
N PHE A 269 18.02 9.95 0.74
CA PHE A 269 16.82 9.81 -0.11
C PHE A 269 16.42 8.34 -0.29
N GLY A 270 15.19 8.12 -0.74
CA GLY A 270 14.66 6.80 -1.10
C GLY A 270 14.37 6.65 -2.58
N VAL A 271 14.35 5.40 -3.06
CA VAL A 271 14.05 5.07 -4.47
C VAL A 271 12.88 4.09 -4.53
N SER A 272 11.85 4.44 -5.30
CA SER A 272 10.68 3.60 -5.56
C SER A 272 10.19 3.78 -6.99
N VAL A 273 10.90 3.16 -7.93
CA VAL A 273 10.62 3.23 -9.37
C VAL A 273 9.93 1.95 -9.81
N CYS A 274 8.70 2.07 -10.31
CA CYS A 274 7.92 1.00 -10.92
C CYS A 274 8.05 1.06 -12.45
N LYS A 275 7.71 -0.03 -13.14
CA LYS A 275 7.78 -0.09 -14.61
C LYS A 275 6.83 0.94 -15.23
N LEU A 276 7.37 1.82 -16.06
CA LEU A 276 6.60 2.84 -16.79
C LEU A 276 5.50 2.24 -17.67
N ASN A 277 5.73 1.03 -18.18
CA ASN A 277 4.79 0.29 -19.03
C ASN A 277 3.84 -0.64 -18.24
N ALA A 278 3.70 -0.45 -16.93
CA ALA A 278 2.79 -1.26 -16.10
C ALA A 278 1.29 -0.97 -16.37
N GLY A 279 0.99 -0.04 -17.29
CA GLY A 279 -0.36 0.24 -17.73
C GLY A 279 -1.26 0.76 -16.59
N PRO A 280 -2.56 0.40 -16.61
CA PRO A 280 -3.51 0.90 -15.61
C PRO A 280 -3.16 0.59 -14.16
N SER A 281 -2.41 -0.50 -13.92
CA SER A 281 -2.00 -0.85 -12.55
C SER A 281 -1.05 0.17 -11.93
N LEU A 282 -0.30 0.93 -12.75
CA LEU A 282 0.58 1.98 -12.28
C LEU A 282 -0.21 3.13 -11.63
N SER A 283 -1.31 3.53 -12.26
CA SER A 283 -2.20 4.57 -11.71
C SER A 283 -2.86 4.16 -10.38
N ALA A 284 -3.00 2.85 -10.12
CA ALA A 284 -3.55 2.33 -8.87
C ALA A 284 -2.47 2.05 -7.80
N ALA A 285 -1.19 2.22 -8.13
CA ALA A 285 -0.09 1.87 -7.24
C ALA A 285 0.33 3.04 -6.35
N MET A 286 0.55 2.74 -5.07
CA MET A 286 1.08 3.67 -4.09
C MET A 286 1.96 2.87 -3.10
N PRO A 287 3.26 2.67 -3.42
CA PRO A 287 4.15 1.90 -2.55
C PRO A 287 4.32 2.53 -1.16
N THR A 288 4.17 1.74 -0.12
CA THR A 288 4.21 2.17 1.30
C THR A 288 5.48 2.92 1.66
N LYS A 289 6.61 2.44 1.15
CA LYS A 289 7.94 3.02 1.42
C LYS A 289 8.02 4.52 1.09
N ILE A 290 7.24 5.00 0.10
CA ILE A 290 7.23 6.41 -0.29
C ILE A 290 6.80 7.28 0.90
N GLY A 291 5.67 6.93 1.53
CA GLY A 291 5.20 7.64 2.71
C GLY A 291 6.16 7.54 3.90
N GLU A 292 6.81 6.37 4.08
CA GLU A 292 7.78 6.14 5.16
C GLU A 292 9.01 7.05 5.04
N PHE A 293 9.59 7.17 3.83
CA PHE A 293 10.72 8.08 3.58
C PHE A 293 10.32 9.55 3.74
N LEU A 294 9.20 9.95 3.14
CA LEU A 294 8.70 11.31 3.25
C LEU A 294 8.39 11.70 4.70
N ALA A 295 7.83 10.78 5.50
CA ALA A 295 7.57 11.01 6.92
C ALA A 295 8.86 11.28 7.73
N CYS A 296 9.96 10.61 7.37
CA CYS A 296 11.28 10.83 7.95
C CYS A 296 11.99 12.07 7.39
N GLY A 297 11.38 12.84 6.52
CA GLY A 297 11.99 14.03 5.90
C GLY A 297 12.93 13.71 4.74
N ARG A 298 12.74 12.57 4.06
CA ARG A 298 13.64 12.11 2.99
C ARG A 298 12.95 12.23 1.62
N PRO A 299 13.55 12.96 0.67
CA PRO A 299 12.98 13.09 -0.68
C PRO A 299 12.97 11.75 -1.42
N MET A 300 12.07 11.62 -2.37
CA MET A 300 11.85 10.38 -3.10
C MET A 300 12.21 10.49 -4.58
N VAL A 301 12.79 9.43 -5.10
CA VAL A 301 12.91 9.17 -6.54
C VAL A 301 11.79 8.23 -6.92
N VAL A 302 10.86 8.71 -7.75
CA VAL A 302 9.71 7.94 -8.25
C VAL A 302 9.65 8.00 -9.78
N ASN A 303 8.84 7.15 -10.41
CA ASN A 303 8.61 7.26 -11.85
C ASN A 303 7.30 7.98 -12.16
N LYS A 304 7.22 8.55 -13.37
CA LYS A 304 6.05 9.21 -13.91
C LYS A 304 4.83 8.27 -13.95
N GLY A 305 3.67 8.80 -13.58
CA GLY A 305 2.38 8.10 -13.60
C GLY A 305 2.18 7.11 -12.45
N LEU A 306 3.04 7.10 -11.44
CA LEU A 306 2.89 6.27 -10.25
C LEU A 306 1.81 6.85 -9.33
N GLY A 307 0.60 6.34 -9.46
CA GLY A 307 -0.55 6.84 -8.71
C GLY A 307 -0.72 8.35 -8.83
N ASP A 308 -0.84 9.03 -7.69
CA ASP A 308 -0.95 10.48 -7.60
C ASP A 308 0.41 11.17 -7.32
N MET A 309 1.54 10.42 -7.42
CA MET A 309 2.84 10.90 -7.00
C MET A 309 3.36 12.08 -7.82
N ASP A 310 3.01 12.15 -9.12
CA ASP A 310 3.41 13.30 -9.97
C ASP A 310 2.88 14.62 -9.37
N GLN A 311 1.62 14.63 -8.94
CA GLN A 311 1.02 15.78 -8.28
C GLN A 311 1.68 16.07 -6.93
N PHE A 312 1.81 15.04 -6.08
CA PHE A 312 2.30 15.20 -4.70
C PHE A 312 3.75 15.69 -4.64
N ILE A 313 4.62 15.09 -5.45
CA ILE A 313 6.04 15.49 -5.52
C ILE A 313 6.19 16.92 -6.03
N ASN A 314 5.43 17.31 -7.08
CA ASN A 314 5.50 18.66 -7.63
C ASN A 314 4.91 19.72 -6.67
N GLU A 315 3.84 19.40 -5.94
CA GLU A 315 3.20 20.31 -4.99
C GLU A 315 4.14 20.69 -3.82
N PHE A 316 4.92 19.73 -3.33
CA PHE A 316 5.78 19.93 -2.15
C PHE A 316 7.26 20.07 -2.48
N ASP A 317 7.66 19.92 -3.73
CA ASP A 317 9.07 19.83 -4.13
C ASP A 317 9.86 18.82 -3.27
N ALA A 318 9.28 17.61 -3.10
CA ALA A 318 9.74 16.58 -2.16
C ALA A 318 10.42 15.39 -2.84
N GLY A 319 10.94 15.56 -4.07
CA GLY A 319 11.58 14.49 -4.82
C GLY A 319 11.72 14.77 -6.30
N VAL A 320 12.01 13.71 -7.05
CA VAL A 320 12.17 13.74 -8.51
C VAL A 320 11.34 12.64 -9.20
N ILE A 321 10.93 12.91 -10.44
CA ILE A 321 10.03 12.06 -11.23
C ILE A 321 10.76 11.64 -12.50
N LEU A 322 10.99 10.34 -12.66
CA LEU A 322 11.68 9.77 -13.81
C LEU A 322 10.69 9.41 -14.92
N ASP A 323 10.89 9.94 -16.12
CA ASP A 323 10.10 9.59 -17.31
C ASP A 323 10.77 8.56 -18.22
N GLY A 324 12.01 8.18 -17.91
CA GLY A 324 12.82 7.20 -18.64
C GLY A 324 13.67 7.78 -19.76
N SER A 325 13.58 9.07 -20.09
CA SER A 325 14.48 9.71 -21.05
C SER A 325 15.81 10.08 -20.42
N MET A 326 16.91 10.00 -21.16
CA MET A 326 18.25 10.36 -20.66
C MET A 326 18.30 11.81 -20.16
N LYS A 327 17.68 12.74 -20.90
CA LYS A 327 17.60 14.14 -20.49
C LYS A 327 16.94 14.32 -19.13
N ASN A 328 15.82 13.62 -18.89
CA ASN A 328 15.12 13.67 -17.60
C ASN A 328 15.95 13.05 -16.49
N LEU A 329 16.72 11.98 -16.77
CA LEU A 329 17.61 11.37 -15.77
C LEU A 329 18.69 12.35 -15.30
N GLU A 330 19.33 13.08 -16.22
CA GLU A 330 20.34 14.10 -15.93
C GLU A 330 19.76 15.28 -15.14
N GLU A 331 18.61 15.81 -15.58
CA GLU A 331 17.89 16.90 -14.90
C GLU A 331 17.44 16.47 -13.50
N SER A 332 16.89 15.25 -13.36
CA SER A 332 16.45 14.70 -12.08
C SER A 332 17.61 14.45 -11.13
N ALA A 333 18.76 13.99 -11.63
CA ALA A 333 19.94 13.81 -10.82
C ALA A 333 20.44 15.16 -10.25
N THR A 334 20.51 16.20 -11.09
CA THR A 334 20.88 17.56 -10.68
C THR A 334 19.89 18.12 -9.65
N LYS A 335 18.58 17.95 -9.90
CA LYS A 335 17.54 18.39 -8.96
C LYS A 335 17.65 17.66 -7.62
N LEU A 336 17.92 16.35 -7.62
CA LEU A 336 18.06 15.60 -6.36
C LEU A 336 19.26 16.07 -5.55
N VAL A 337 20.39 16.42 -6.19
CA VAL A 337 21.55 17.04 -5.49
C VAL A 337 21.12 18.33 -4.79
N SER A 338 20.36 19.19 -5.46
CA SER A 338 19.83 20.42 -4.86
C SER A 338 18.91 20.11 -3.66
N LEU A 339 18.00 19.13 -3.80
CA LEU A 339 17.06 18.76 -2.73
C LEU A 339 17.78 18.24 -1.48
N ILE A 340 18.79 17.36 -1.62
CA ILE A 340 19.51 16.82 -0.45
C ILE A 340 20.46 17.85 0.19
N SER A 341 20.73 18.95 -0.48
CA SER A 341 21.54 20.07 0.02
C SER A 341 20.69 21.19 0.63
N ASP A 342 19.39 21.19 0.39
CA ASP A 342 18.47 22.22 0.88
C ASP A 342 17.93 21.84 2.27
N PRO A 343 18.18 22.65 3.33
CA PRO A 343 17.75 22.37 4.70
C PRO A 343 16.21 22.34 4.86
N GLU A 344 15.45 22.94 3.94
CA GLU A 344 13.99 22.94 3.99
C GLU A 344 13.35 21.65 3.40
N THR A 345 14.12 20.86 2.66
CA THR A 345 13.60 19.63 2.04
C THR A 345 13.01 18.63 3.05
N PRO A 346 13.62 18.37 4.21
CA PRO A 346 13.02 17.48 5.21
C PRO A 346 11.64 17.95 5.67
N ILE A 347 11.45 19.24 5.86
CA ILE A 347 10.19 19.85 6.30
C ILE A 347 9.13 19.69 5.20
N ARG A 348 9.48 19.97 3.94
CA ARG A 348 8.56 19.78 2.79
C ARG A 348 8.15 18.31 2.61
N CYS A 349 9.08 17.38 2.74
CA CYS A 349 8.81 15.95 2.70
C CYS A 349 7.83 15.54 3.81
N ARG A 350 8.08 15.99 5.05
CA ARG A 350 7.21 15.73 6.19
C ARG A 350 5.82 16.32 6.00
N ALA A 351 5.69 17.55 5.53
CA ALA A 351 4.43 18.20 5.26
C ALA A 351 3.60 17.44 4.20
N LEU A 352 4.25 16.91 3.16
CA LEU A 352 3.61 16.01 2.20
C LEU A 352 3.07 14.75 2.89
N ALA A 353 3.90 14.09 3.70
CA ALA A 353 3.50 12.88 4.42
C ALA A 353 2.32 13.15 5.37
N GLU A 354 2.33 14.23 6.10
CA GLU A 354 1.24 14.65 6.99
C GLU A 354 -0.06 14.95 6.24
N LYS A 355 0.03 15.55 5.05
CA LYS A 355 -1.14 15.86 4.25
C LYS A 355 -1.79 14.60 3.66
N TYR A 356 -1.02 13.72 3.05
CA TYR A 356 -1.52 12.63 2.22
C TYR A 356 -1.32 11.22 2.79
N PHE A 357 -0.32 10.99 3.63
CA PHE A 357 0.06 9.66 4.10
C PHE A 357 -0.20 9.40 5.58
N SER A 358 -0.81 10.34 6.32
CA SER A 358 -1.14 10.14 7.74
C SER A 358 -2.12 8.98 7.94
N MET A 359 -1.75 8.01 8.79
CA MET A 359 -2.58 6.87 9.16
C MET A 359 -3.87 7.32 9.86
N GLU A 360 -3.79 8.33 10.73
CA GLU A 360 -4.96 8.89 11.42
C GLU A 360 -5.94 9.54 10.44
N LYS A 361 -5.43 10.36 9.49
CA LYS A 361 -6.29 10.96 8.46
C LYS A 361 -6.92 9.89 7.57
N GLY A 362 -6.19 8.82 7.27
CA GLY A 362 -6.73 7.67 6.55
C GLY A 362 -7.85 6.96 7.32
N ALA A 363 -7.64 6.70 8.61
CA ALA A 363 -8.65 6.11 9.50
C ALA A 363 -9.91 6.98 9.59
N ASN A 364 -9.76 8.30 9.75
CA ASN A 364 -10.88 9.24 9.80
C ASN A 364 -11.70 9.22 8.50
N LYS A 365 -11.06 9.20 7.33
CA LYS A 365 -11.77 9.06 6.05
C LYS A 365 -12.59 7.76 5.96
N TYR A 366 -12.09 6.67 6.52
CA TYR A 366 -12.87 5.42 6.60
C TYR A 366 -14.05 5.56 7.56
N LEU A 367 -13.86 6.14 8.74
CA LEU A 367 -14.95 6.37 9.70
C LEU A 367 -16.06 7.23 9.10
N ASP A 368 -15.71 8.31 8.39
CA ASP A 368 -16.65 9.15 7.68
C ASP A 368 -17.43 8.38 6.61
N LEU A 369 -16.72 7.55 5.82
CA LEU A 369 -17.36 6.73 4.80
C LEU A 369 -18.28 5.66 5.41
N TYR A 370 -17.88 5.02 6.51
CA TYR A 370 -18.74 4.06 7.23
C TYR A 370 -20.01 4.74 7.72
N SER A 371 -19.91 5.93 8.30
CA SER A 371 -21.07 6.69 8.76
C SER A 371 -22.04 6.99 7.60
N GLN A 372 -21.52 7.45 6.46
CA GLN A 372 -22.34 7.69 5.26
C GLN A 372 -23.03 6.41 4.77
N MET A 373 -22.30 5.28 4.73
CA MET A 373 -22.86 3.99 4.30
C MET A 373 -23.96 3.47 5.22
N LEU A 374 -23.82 3.66 6.53
CA LEU A 374 -24.82 3.24 7.51
C LEU A 374 -26.07 4.12 7.43
N ASN A 375 -25.94 5.42 7.17
CA ASN A 375 -27.07 6.33 7.04
C ASN A 375 -27.91 6.10 5.77
N VAL A 376 -27.36 5.53 4.70
CA VAL A 376 -28.11 5.21 3.48
C VAL A 376 -28.91 3.91 3.66
N ASN A 377 -28.52 3.03 4.59
CA ASN A 377 -29.18 1.74 4.83
C ASN A 377 -30.15 1.72 6.04
N GLY A 378 -30.22 2.77 6.82
CA GLY A 378 -31.17 2.96 7.92
C GLY A 378 -32.40 3.70 7.45
#